data_237c9059adb6aa8728db8fccc34a7e06
#
_entry.id   237c9059adb6aa8728db8fccc34a7e06
#
_cell.length_a   1.000
_cell.length_b   1.000
_cell.length_c   1.000
_cell.angle_alpha   90.00
_cell.angle_beta   90.00
_cell.angle_gamma   90.00
#
_symmetry.space_group_name_H-M   'P 1'
#
loop_
_entity.id
_entity.type
_entity.pdbx_description
1 polymer ?
#
loop_
_entity_poly.entity_id
_entity_poly.type
_entity_poly.pdbx_seq_one_letter_code
_entity_poly.pdbx_strand_id
1 'polypeptide(L)'
;VIPLVAPLHKDGSSMSSIIKIAVIFAMFGKDFTDPTTLLMAIGITVVVSVVEGGIPNGGYIGEILAITIYGFPMEQALPIPMILGTLVDPMATLLNANGDLVSAMMITRISEGKKWLSTTLTV
;
A
#
# COMPACT_ATOMS: atom_id res chain seq x y z
N VAL A 1 -4.31 11.55 -16.23
CA VAL A 1 -4.95 10.75 -15.15
C VAL A 1 -3.94 9.80 -14.52
N ILE A 2 -3.28 8.93 -15.29
CA ILE A 2 -2.33 7.92 -14.76
C ILE A 2 -1.22 8.53 -13.90
N PRO A 3 -0.53 9.63 -14.27
CA PRO A 3 0.51 10.22 -13.41
C PRO A 3 0.02 10.72 -12.04
N LEU A 4 -1.26 11.00 -11.91
CA LEU A 4 -1.87 11.42 -10.64
C LEU A 4 -2.38 10.23 -9.82
N VAL A 5 -2.88 9.20 -10.48
CA VAL A 5 -3.46 8.02 -9.81
C VAL A 5 -2.36 7.11 -9.28
N ALA A 6 -1.29 6.90 -10.03
CA ALA A 6 -0.21 5.99 -9.67
C ALA A 6 0.44 6.25 -8.28
N PRO A 7 0.71 7.49 -7.84
CA PRO A 7 1.21 7.72 -6.49
C PRO A 7 0.12 7.68 -5.40
N LEU A 8 -1.16 7.84 -5.75
CA LEU A 8 -2.25 7.95 -4.77
C LEU A 8 -3.00 6.63 -4.57
N HIS A 9 -3.11 5.81 -5.61
CA HIS A 9 -3.84 4.55 -5.58
C HIS A 9 -2.86 3.39 -5.32
N LYS A 10 -2.71 3.00 -4.06
CA LYS A 10 -1.73 2.01 -3.57
C LYS A 10 -2.40 0.89 -2.77
N ASP A 11 -3.37 0.22 -3.37
CA ASP A 11 -4.11 -0.87 -2.76
C ASP A 11 -3.21 -2.07 -2.42
N GLY A 12 -2.34 -2.49 -3.32
CA GLY A 12 -1.39 -3.56 -3.08
C GLY A 12 -0.38 -3.22 -1.98
N SER A 13 0.17 -1.99 -1.97
CA SER A 13 1.06 -1.53 -0.90
C SER A 13 0.36 -1.49 0.45
N SER A 14 -0.91 -1.07 0.48
CA SER A 14 -1.71 -1.08 1.70
C SER A 14 -1.90 -2.49 2.25
N MET A 15 -2.19 -3.46 1.39
CA MET A 15 -2.31 -4.87 1.78
C MET A 15 -0.97 -5.43 2.27
N SER A 16 0.13 -5.14 1.58
CA SER A 16 1.48 -5.55 1.99
C SER A 16 1.81 -5.01 3.38
N SER A 17 1.55 -3.73 3.65
CA SER A 17 1.82 -3.10 4.93
C SER A 17 1.04 -3.74 6.08
N ILE A 18 -0.25 -4.02 5.90
CA ILE A 18 -1.07 -4.70 6.92
C ILE A 18 -0.52 -6.10 7.24
N ILE A 19 -0.14 -6.87 6.21
CA ILE A 19 0.44 -8.20 6.40
C ILE A 19 1.74 -8.12 7.20
N LYS A 20 2.63 -7.20 6.84
CA LYS A 20 3.91 -6.98 7.54
C LYS A 20 3.70 -6.62 9.00
N ILE A 21 2.78 -5.71 9.31
CA ILE A 21 2.43 -5.31 10.69
C ILE A 21 1.87 -6.51 11.46
N ALA A 22 0.92 -7.26 10.89
CA ALA A 22 0.33 -8.42 11.54
C ALA A 22 1.38 -9.50 11.88
N VAL A 23 2.34 -9.74 10.99
CA VAL A 23 3.43 -10.71 11.22
C VAL A 23 4.36 -10.22 12.34
N ILE A 24 4.69 -8.92 12.40
CA ILE A 24 5.47 -8.36 13.51
C ILE A 24 4.76 -8.61 14.84
N PHE A 25 3.46 -8.30 14.94
CA PHE A 25 2.68 -8.56 16.14
C PHE A 25 2.70 -10.04 16.55
N ALA A 26 2.50 -10.94 15.58
CA ALA A 26 2.53 -12.39 15.83
C ALA A 26 3.90 -12.85 16.34
N MET A 27 5.00 -12.36 15.77
CA MET A 27 6.35 -12.74 16.16
C MET A 27 6.73 -12.22 17.56
N PHE A 28 6.20 -11.08 17.96
CA PHE A 28 6.39 -10.54 19.31
C PHE A 28 5.31 -11.01 20.31
N GLY A 29 4.44 -11.93 19.92
CA GLY A 29 3.40 -12.49 20.78
C GLY A 29 2.36 -11.47 21.25
N LYS A 30 2.16 -10.38 20.49
CA LYS A 30 1.16 -9.35 20.79
C LYS A 30 -0.13 -9.59 20.02
N ASP A 31 -1.25 -9.20 20.61
CA ASP A 31 -2.55 -9.31 19.99
C ASP A 31 -2.74 -8.21 18.92
N PHE A 32 -2.95 -8.62 17.67
CA PHE A 32 -3.24 -7.72 16.56
C PHE A 32 -4.75 -7.44 16.41
N THR A 33 -5.61 -8.22 17.04
CA THR A 33 -7.06 -8.13 16.86
C THR A 33 -7.74 -7.05 17.72
N ASP A 34 -7.00 -6.41 18.61
CA ASP A 34 -7.50 -5.30 19.40
C ASP A 34 -7.97 -4.14 18.49
N PRO A 35 -9.19 -3.60 18.71
CA PRO A 35 -9.76 -2.54 17.85
C PRO A 35 -8.89 -1.30 17.72
N THR A 36 -8.21 -0.89 18.77
CA THR A 36 -7.30 0.27 18.75
C THR A 36 -6.09 -0.01 17.86
N THR A 37 -5.51 -1.21 18.00
CA THR A 37 -4.39 -1.67 17.18
C THR A 37 -4.76 -1.73 15.71
N LEU A 38 -5.95 -2.25 15.38
CA LEU A 38 -6.45 -2.31 14.00
C LEU A 38 -6.68 -0.91 13.41
N LEU A 39 -7.28 0.00 14.15
CA LEU A 39 -7.48 1.38 13.68
C LEU A 39 -6.16 2.11 13.44
N MET A 40 -5.19 1.92 14.33
CA MET A 40 -3.83 2.44 14.14
C MET A 40 -3.17 1.83 12.90
N ALA A 41 -3.30 0.52 12.69
CA ALA A 41 -2.75 -0.16 11.52
C ALA A 41 -3.35 0.39 10.21
N ILE A 42 -4.66 0.64 10.17
CA ILE A 42 -5.31 1.27 9.02
C ILE A 42 -4.73 2.67 8.77
N GLY A 43 -4.63 3.50 9.81
CA GLY A 43 -4.08 4.85 9.71
C GLY A 43 -2.62 4.86 9.22
N ILE A 44 -1.78 4.02 9.80
CA ILE A 44 -0.37 3.86 9.39
C ILE A 44 -0.29 3.39 7.94
N THR A 45 -1.08 2.40 7.57
CA THR A 45 -1.07 1.83 6.21
C THR A 45 -1.46 2.87 5.16
N VAL A 46 -2.45 3.71 5.42
CA VAL A 46 -2.83 4.80 4.52
C VAL A 46 -1.68 5.79 4.35
N VAL A 47 -1.05 6.22 5.44
CA VAL A 47 0.10 7.14 5.38
C VAL A 47 1.27 6.51 4.64
N VAL A 48 1.61 5.27 4.98
CA VAL A 48 2.73 4.53 4.38
C VAL A 48 2.53 4.35 2.87
N SER A 49 1.33 3.97 2.44
CA SER A 49 1.04 3.73 1.02
C SER A 49 1.20 5.00 0.18
N VAL A 50 0.85 6.17 0.70
CA VAL A 50 1.08 7.46 0.04
C VAL A 50 2.58 7.79 -0.01
N VAL A 51 3.31 7.57 1.08
CA VAL A 51 4.76 7.81 1.16
C VAL A 51 5.52 6.91 0.18
N GLU A 52 5.16 5.62 0.11
CA GLU A 52 5.75 4.67 -0.85
C GLU A 52 5.61 5.13 -2.30
N GLY A 53 4.53 5.81 -2.65
CA GLY A 53 4.29 6.32 -4.00
C GLY A 53 5.10 7.55 -4.37
N GLY A 54 5.61 8.30 -3.39
CA GLY A 54 6.22 9.61 -3.61
C GLY A 54 7.72 9.70 -3.32
N ILE A 55 8.33 8.73 -2.64
CA ILE A 55 9.71 8.79 -2.16
C ILE A 55 10.48 7.52 -2.55
N PRO A 56 11.71 7.63 -3.08
CA PRO A 56 12.58 6.48 -3.26
C PRO A 56 12.77 5.71 -1.93
N ASN A 57 12.67 4.40 -1.96
CA ASN A 57 12.67 3.54 -0.78
C ASN A 57 11.54 3.84 0.23
N GLY A 58 10.42 4.40 -0.22
CA GLY A 58 9.28 4.75 0.63
C GLY A 58 8.77 3.58 1.48
N GLY A 59 8.81 2.36 0.96
CA GLY A 59 8.45 1.14 1.70
C GLY A 59 9.28 0.95 2.95
N TYR A 60 10.59 1.12 2.86
CA TYR A 60 11.50 1.04 4.01
C TYR A 60 11.20 2.10 5.08
N ILE A 61 10.91 3.33 4.64
CA ILE A 61 10.52 4.42 5.56
C ILE A 61 9.19 4.10 6.25
N GLY A 62 8.25 3.54 5.52
CA GLY A 62 6.96 3.10 6.05
C GLY A 62 7.09 2.01 7.11
N GLU A 63 7.98 1.07 6.90
CA GLU A 63 8.28 -0.02 7.85
C GLU A 63 8.89 0.53 9.15
N ILE A 64 9.85 1.44 9.06
CA ILE A 64 10.43 2.13 10.23
C ILE A 64 9.34 2.89 10.99
N LEU A 65 8.47 3.61 10.29
CA LEU A 65 7.38 4.35 10.89
C LEU A 65 6.44 3.43 11.67
N ALA A 66 6.01 2.32 11.08
CA ALA A 66 5.12 1.36 11.73
C ALA A 66 5.76 0.78 13.00
N ILE A 67 7.01 0.33 12.93
CA ILE A 67 7.75 -0.22 14.07
C ILE A 67 7.86 0.81 15.19
N THR A 68 8.18 2.05 14.85
CA THR A 68 8.35 3.14 15.81
C THR A 68 7.03 3.50 16.51
N ILE A 69 5.93 3.61 15.77
CA ILE A 69 4.61 3.96 16.33
C ILE A 69 4.13 2.89 17.31
N TYR A 70 4.33 1.61 16.98
CA TYR A 70 3.95 0.50 17.87
C TYR A 70 4.95 0.23 19.00
N GLY A 71 6.11 0.91 18.99
CA GLY A 71 7.13 0.77 20.03
C GLY A 71 7.82 -0.59 20.04
N PHE A 72 7.95 -1.24 18.88
CA PHE A 72 8.74 -2.47 18.78
C PHE A 72 10.25 -2.15 18.76
N PRO A 73 11.09 -3.06 19.30
CA PRO A 73 12.55 -2.90 19.22
C PRO A 73 13.01 -2.97 17.77
N MET A 74 13.58 -1.85 17.27
CA MET A 74 13.91 -1.65 15.86
C MET A 74 14.83 -2.75 15.30
N GLU A 75 15.89 -3.09 16.03
CA GLU A 75 16.89 -4.08 15.57
C GLU A 75 16.30 -5.47 15.34
N GLN A 76 15.28 -5.85 16.13
CA GLN A 76 14.64 -7.16 16.06
C GLN A 76 13.45 -7.16 15.10
N ALA A 77 12.73 -6.06 15.03
CA ALA A 77 11.49 -5.96 14.25
C ALA A 77 11.75 -5.65 12.78
N LEU A 78 12.72 -4.80 12.44
CA LEU A 78 12.95 -4.33 11.08
C LEU A 78 13.32 -5.44 10.06
N PRO A 79 14.12 -6.46 10.39
CA PRO A 79 14.40 -7.54 9.44
C PRO A 79 13.15 -8.28 8.96
N ILE A 80 12.10 -8.34 9.78
CA ILE A 80 10.86 -9.07 9.46
C ILE A 80 10.16 -8.50 8.23
N PRO A 81 9.74 -7.21 8.21
CA PRO A 81 9.08 -6.63 7.05
C PRO A 81 10.02 -6.51 5.85
N MET A 82 11.33 -6.38 6.05
CA MET A 82 12.28 -6.36 4.94
C MET A 82 12.33 -7.70 4.20
N ILE A 83 12.36 -8.83 4.93
CA ILE A 83 12.32 -10.17 4.33
C ILE A 83 10.95 -10.39 3.66
N LEU A 84 9.86 -10.07 4.35
CA LEU A 84 8.51 -10.19 3.79
C LEU A 84 8.33 -9.32 2.54
N GLY A 85 8.92 -8.13 2.51
CA GLY A 85 8.88 -7.24 1.36
C GLY A 85 9.41 -7.91 0.10
N THR A 86 10.51 -8.65 0.17
CA THR A 86 11.05 -9.36 -1.00
C THR A 86 10.07 -10.38 -1.59
N LEU A 87 9.16 -10.92 -0.78
CA LEU A 87 8.16 -11.90 -1.20
C LEU A 87 6.84 -11.27 -1.62
N VAL A 88 6.39 -10.25 -0.90
CA VAL A 88 5.03 -9.68 -1.04
C VAL A 88 5.01 -8.47 -1.98
N ASP A 89 6.05 -7.64 -1.99
CA ASP A 89 6.06 -6.38 -2.74
C ASP A 89 5.98 -6.54 -4.27
N PRO A 90 6.52 -7.60 -4.91
CA PRO A 90 6.26 -7.83 -6.33
C PRO A 90 4.78 -8.03 -6.66
N MET A 91 4.05 -8.75 -5.82
CA MET A 91 2.60 -8.93 -5.97
C MET A 91 1.83 -7.66 -5.65
N ALA A 92 2.26 -6.91 -4.63
CA ALA A 92 1.72 -5.59 -4.31
C ALA A 92 1.88 -4.60 -5.48
N THR A 93 3.03 -4.61 -6.15
CA THR A 93 3.29 -3.79 -7.34
C THR A 93 2.36 -4.15 -8.49
N LEU A 94 2.12 -5.45 -8.72
CA LEU A 94 1.20 -5.91 -9.74
C LEU A 94 -0.24 -5.45 -9.44
N LEU A 95 -0.68 -5.53 -8.18
CA LEU A 95 -2.00 -5.05 -7.76
C LEU A 95 -2.11 -3.54 -7.94
N ASN A 96 -1.12 -2.76 -7.54
CA ASN A 96 -1.08 -1.32 -7.74
C ASN A 96 -1.23 -0.96 -9.22
N ALA A 97 -0.45 -1.60 -10.10
CA ALA A 97 -0.51 -1.34 -11.54
C ALA A 97 -1.89 -1.65 -12.15
N ASN A 98 -2.52 -2.75 -11.74
CA ASN A 98 -3.86 -3.09 -12.18
C ASN A 98 -4.91 -2.11 -11.64
N GLY A 99 -4.83 -1.75 -10.36
CA GLY A 99 -5.70 -0.78 -9.72
C GLY A 99 -5.61 0.60 -10.36
N ASP A 100 -4.40 1.05 -10.69
CA ASP A 100 -4.16 2.30 -11.42
C ASP A 100 -4.85 2.31 -12.78
N LEU A 101 -4.76 1.20 -13.52
CA LEU A 101 -5.42 1.06 -14.81
C LEU A 101 -6.94 1.11 -14.68
N VAL A 102 -7.51 0.35 -13.75
CA VAL A 102 -8.96 0.34 -13.50
C VAL A 102 -9.43 1.73 -13.07
N SER A 103 -8.71 2.38 -12.17
CA SER A 103 -9.04 3.73 -11.69
C SER A 103 -9.00 4.76 -12.82
N ALA A 104 -7.98 4.70 -13.69
CA ALA A 104 -7.89 5.54 -14.87
C ALA A 104 -9.08 5.33 -15.83
N MET A 105 -9.45 4.08 -16.08
CA MET A 105 -10.62 3.73 -16.91
C MET A 105 -11.92 4.26 -16.30
N MET A 106 -12.10 4.13 -14.99
CA MET A 106 -13.29 4.63 -14.29
C MET A 106 -13.39 6.15 -14.37
N ILE A 107 -12.29 6.86 -14.12
CA ILE A 107 -12.25 8.32 -14.19
C ILE A 107 -12.55 8.80 -15.62
N THR A 108 -11.93 8.19 -16.62
CA THR A 108 -12.18 8.53 -18.03
C THR A 108 -13.64 8.29 -18.41
N ARG A 109 -14.21 7.17 -17.98
CA ARG A 109 -15.63 6.85 -18.22
C ARG A 109 -16.59 7.86 -17.59
N ILE A 110 -16.25 8.37 -16.40
CA ILE A 110 -17.06 9.39 -15.72
C ILE A 110 -16.91 10.74 -16.43
N SER A 111 -15.69 11.10 -16.85
CA SER A 111 -15.37 12.37 -17.47
C SER A 111 -15.89 12.49 -18.92
N GLU A 112 -15.72 11.43 -19.73
CA GLU A 112 -16.04 11.43 -21.16
C GLU A 112 -17.34 10.69 -21.52
N GLY A 113 -17.98 10.07 -20.54
CA GLY A 113 -19.23 9.34 -20.70
C GLY A 113 -19.06 7.89 -21.15
N LYS A 114 -20.22 7.19 -21.30
CA LYS A 114 -20.24 5.73 -21.55
C LYS A 114 -19.64 5.29 -22.89
N LYS A 115 -19.49 6.20 -23.86
CA LYS A 115 -18.99 5.90 -25.21
C LYS A 115 -17.51 6.23 -25.42
N TRP A 116 -16.77 6.57 -24.36
CA TRP A 116 -15.37 6.99 -24.42
C TRP A 116 -14.46 6.02 -25.22
N LEU A 117 -14.69 4.70 -25.08
CA LEU A 117 -13.89 3.69 -25.75
C LEU A 117 -14.11 3.70 -27.27
N SER A 118 -15.35 3.89 -27.73
CA SER A 118 -15.65 3.93 -29.16
C SER A 118 -15.14 5.22 -29.83
N THR A 119 -15.03 6.31 -29.09
CA THR A 119 -14.49 7.57 -29.60
C THR A 119 -12.96 7.53 -29.74
N THR A 120 -12.27 6.78 -28.89
CA THR A 120 -10.81 6.66 -28.88
C THR A 120 -10.30 5.69 -29.97
N LEU A 121 -11.12 4.71 -30.38
CA LEU A 121 -10.75 3.70 -31.37
C LEU A 121 -11.02 4.13 -32.83
N THR A 122 -11.57 5.32 -33.04
CA THR A 122 -11.89 5.86 -34.38
C THR A 122 -10.89 6.89 -34.91
N VAL A 123 -9.69 6.95 -34.33
CA VAL A 123 -8.58 7.81 -34.82
C VAL A 123 -7.56 7.00 -35.59
#